data_b9276a11bedb30940761f30af897a8c8
#
_entry.id   b9276a11bedb30940761f30af897a8c8
#
_cell.length_a   1.000
_cell.length_b   1.000
_cell.length_c   1.000
_cell.angle_alpha   90.00
_cell.angle_beta   90.00
_cell.angle_gamma   90.00
#
_symmetry.space_group_name_H-M   'P 1'
#
loop_
_entity.id
_entity.type
_entity.pdbx_description
1 polymer ?
#
loop_
_entity_poly.entity_id
_entity_poly.type
_entity_poly.pdbx_seq_one_letter_code
_entity_poly.pdbx_strand_id
1 'polypeptide(L)'
;MNNATLHPKGMDTFIRAVQYLKSLPKDERPPVLVYGDPDIDGLVSMREFLVFLEKELDDDSIPYYVNNNRSHGFFIPAEKLAGYFVFCVDFAIERPKLEELVNAGVTIISVDHHDCEENFIYAESDSAYGVVINNQYPFENQDWLFQSGMGVLYHCIADYEEQVNNNFHYRNDMTTMALVGLTLLSDVRNIEMPMAHQFLKCLYDHPRRGYIGYLIDSVIGKDYAFGVPCMDRNFVDYTFSPKVNALFRFNLQDLACDFILGYGYPLEDYQALQREFVERLEQTITLYEYPNITFIEIPSIGLTADEKTYVTNFVGLLASRYTTPHNVVIAYYLDEGRVGRASFRGSIQTVDFRKSLNDFGIDGRGHAAAYGILKFSKDEELFERISERCTELFKGVSMEIPTINVSHLGMWMRDPRKGFRTSNKNCYLLNHHRIHIKYTGDTTNTTKKRGNEKYAIYDVDGIEVRCFDLELNFETGLILPMLEKGRPVLQLATSME
;
A
#
# COMPACT_ATOMS: atom_id res chain seq x y z
N MET A 1 2.15 7.65 -27.96
CA MET A 1 2.20 8.18 -26.58
C MET A 1 3.61 8.73 -26.39
N ASN A 2 3.75 9.99 -26.02
CA ASN A 2 5.10 10.55 -25.80
C ASN A 2 5.68 9.88 -24.56
N ASN A 3 6.84 9.23 -24.73
CA ASN A 3 7.63 8.63 -23.65
C ASN A 3 8.11 9.74 -22.72
N ALA A 4 7.34 10.05 -21.67
CA ALA A 4 7.89 10.79 -20.54
C ALA A 4 8.84 9.81 -19.83
N THR A 5 10.10 9.89 -20.14
CA THR A 5 11.15 9.08 -19.53
C THR A 5 11.33 9.50 -18.07
N LEU A 6 11.55 8.54 -17.18
CA LEU A 6 12.14 8.78 -15.86
C LEU A 6 13.38 9.67 -16.00
N HIS A 7 13.79 10.33 -14.92
CA HIS A 7 14.90 11.27 -14.96
C HIS A 7 16.09 10.67 -15.74
N PRO A 8 16.55 11.27 -16.85
CA PRO A 8 17.50 10.62 -17.77
C PRO A 8 18.76 10.09 -17.09
N LYS A 9 19.30 10.84 -16.11
CA LYS A 9 20.52 10.42 -15.40
C LYS A 9 20.30 9.17 -14.55
N GLY A 10 19.17 9.06 -13.86
CA GLY A 10 18.85 7.89 -13.04
C GLY A 10 18.62 6.65 -13.90
N MET A 11 17.84 6.78 -14.95
CA MET A 11 17.55 5.70 -15.90
C MET A 11 18.81 5.20 -16.61
N ASP A 12 19.61 6.11 -17.15
CA ASP A 12 20.89 5.74 -17.80
C ASP A 12 21.83 5.02 -16.83
N THR A 13 21.80 5.39 -15.54
CA THR A 13 22.63 4.73 -14.53
C THR A 13 22.12 3.32 -14.25
N PHE A 14 20.81 3.11 -14.14
CA PHE A 14 20.22 1.78 -14.01
C PHE A 14 20.57 0.88 -15.18
N ILE A 15 20.38 1.36 -16.42
CA ILE A 15 20.65 0.60 -17.63
C ILE A 15 22.14 0.23 -17.70
N ARG A 16 23.04 1.18 -17.47
CA ARG A 16 24.49 0.92 -17.48
C ARG A 16 24.94 -0.04 -16.40
N ALA A 17 24.33 0.00 -15.21
CA ALA A 17 24.65 -0.91 -14.12
C ALA A 17 24.31 -2.36 -14.50
N VAL A 18 23.11 -2.61 -15.02
CA VAL A 18 22.71 -3.96 -15.46
C VAL A 18 23.55 -4.43 -16.64
N GLN A 19 23.83 -3.56 -17.63
CA GLN A 19 24.72 -3.88 -18.76
C GLN A 19 26.15 -4.21 -18.30
N TYR A 20 26.68 -3.45 -17.33
CA TYR A 20 28.00 -3.72 -16.77
C TYR A 20 28.04 -5.11 -16.13
N LEU A 21 27.11 -5.43 -15.24
CA LEU A 21 27.02 -6.75 -14.62
C LEU A 21 26.90 -7.89 -15.64
N LYS A 22 26.06 -7.67 -16.68
CA LYS A 22 25.87 -8.64 -17.78
C LYS A 22 27.15 -8.83 -18.62
N SER A 23 27.96 -7.81 -18.78
CA SER A 23 29.19 -7.86 -19.57
C SER A 23 30.33 -8.66 -18.92
N LEU A 24 30.25 -8.89 -17.62
CA LEU A 24 31.27 -9.62 -16.85
C LEU A 24 30.99 -11.12 -16.85
N PRO A 25 32.03 -11.98 -16.93
CA PRO A 25 31.92 -13.39 -16.63
C PRO A 25 31.32 -13.58 -15.21
N LYS A 26 30.56 -14.65 -14.99
CA LYS A 26 29.85 -14.89 -13.73
C LYS A 26 30.79 -14.90 -12.52
N ASP A 27 31.97 -15.44 -12.64
CA ASP A 27 33.02 -15.52 -11.62
C ASP A 27 33.80 -14.23 -11.36
N GLU A 28 33.68 -13.25 -12.26
CA GLU A 28 34.29 -11.90 -12.15
C GLU A 28 33.29 -10.84 -11.69
N ARG A 29 32.01 -11.19 -11.60
CA ARG A 29 30.98 -10.24 -11.18
C ARG A 29 31.14 -9.87 -9.70
N PRO A 30 30.98 -8.58 -9.35
CA PRO A 30 30.80 -8.22 -7.97
C PRO A 30 29.54 -8.90 -7.40
N PRO A 31 29.53 -9.21 -6.09
CA PRO A 31 28.34 -9.78 -5.49
C PRO A 31 27.15 -8.80 -5.62
N VAL A 32 26.02 -9.33 -6.06
CA VAL A 32 24.76 -8.58 -6.22
C VAL A 32 23.85 -8.87 -5.05
N LEU A 33 23.15 -7.87 -4.53
CA LEU A 33 22.11 -8.00 -3.51
C LEU A 33 20.87 -7.21 -3.93
N VAL A 34 19.70 -7.81 -3.86
CA VAL A 34 18.41 -7.12 -4.00
C VAL A 34 17.83 -6.88 -2.60
N TYR A 35 17.53 -5.64 -2.28
CA TYR A 35 17.00 -5.21 -0.99
C TYR A 35 15.59 -4.66 -1.18
N GLY A 36 14.57 -5.33 -0.62
CA GLY A 36 13.16 -4.96 -0.72
C GLY A 36 12.60 -4.35 0.56
N ASP A 37 11.60 -3.49 0.42
CA ASP A 37 10.83 -2.99 1.56
C ASP A 37 9.91 -4.08 2.15
N PRO A 38 9.68 -4.11 3.49
CA PRO A 38 8.87 -5.15 4.14
C PRO A 38 7.36 -4.90 4.02
N ASP A 39 6.86 -4.76 2.82
CA ASP A 39 5.44 -4.70 2.49
C ASP A 39 5.11 -5.37 1.14
N ILE A 40 3.87 -5.27 0.69
CA ILE A 40 3.43 -5.95 -0.54
C ILE A 40 4.09 -5.33 -1.78
N ASP A 41 4.19 -4.00 -1.86
CA ASP A 41 4.80 -3.32 -3.00
C ASP A 41 6.29 -3.67 -3.09
N GLY A 42 7.02 -3.57 -1.98
CA GLY A 42 8.44 -3.93 -1.92
C GLY A 42 8.71 -5.39 -2.26
N LEU A 43 7.90 -6.33 -1.74
CA LEU A 43 8.09 -7.76 -2.05
C LEU A 43 7.74 -8.11 -3.49
N VAL A 44 6.67 -7.53 -4.06
CA VAL A 44 6.31 -7.75 -5.47
C VAL A 44 7.37 -7.14 -6.38
N SER A 45 7.86 -5.95 -6.05
CA SER A 45 8.98 -5.29 -6.75
C SER A 45 10.25 -6.14 -6.71
N MET A 46 10.60 -6.64 -5.53
CA MET A 46 11.76 -7.51 -5.34
C MET A 46 11.66 -8.79 -6.17
N ARG A 47 10.52 -9.45 -6.15
CA ARG A 47 10.28 -10.66 -6.95
C ARG A 47 10.43 -10.41 -8.44
N GLU A 48 9.78 -9.37 -8.97
CA GLU A 48 9.86 -9.04 -10.40
C GLU A 48 11.29 -8.65 -10.81
N PHE A 49 12.00 -7.96 -9.93
CA PHE A 49 13.38 -7.58 -10.19
C PHE A 49 14.34 -8.77 -10.13
N LEU A 50 14.15 -9.70 -9.22
CA LEU A 50 14.91 -10.96 -9.18
C LEU A 50 14.72 -11.75 -10.46
N VAL A 51 13.47 -11.95 -10.91
CA VAL A 51 13.16 -12.64 -12.17
C VAL A 51 13.83 -11.96 -13.38
N PHE A 52 13.84 -10.63 -13.40
CA PHE A 52 14.53 -9.87 -14.44
C PHE A 52 16.06 -10.06 -14.38
N LEU A 53 16.66 -9.92 -13.21
CA LEU A 53 18.12 -10.06 -13.05
C LEU A 53 18.60 -11.49 -13.30
N GLU A 54 17.87 -12.50 -12.81
CA GLU A 54 18.17 -13.93 -13.06
C GLU A 54 18.25 -14.20 -14.55
N LYS A 55 17.28 -13.70 -15.31
CA LYS A 55 17.30 -13.81 -16.79
C LYS A 55 18.46 -13.06 -17.42
N GLU A 56 18.70 -11.80 -17.02
CA GLU A 56 19.71 -10.95 -17.67
C GLU A 56 21.14 -11.37 -17.33
N LEU A 57 21.35 -11.88 -16.12
CA LEU A 57 22.67 -12.29 -15.65
C LEU A 57 22.93 -13.80 -15.79
N ASP A 58 21.96 -14.59 -16.23
CA ASP A 58 22.01 -16.06 -16.25
C ASP A 58 22.46 -16.62 -14.89
N ASP A 59 21.84 -16.15 -13.82
CA ASP A 59 22.16 -16.48 -12.44
C ASP A 59 20.92 -16.54 -11.56
N ASP A 60 20.51 -17.76 -11.16
CA ASP A 60 19.35 -18.06 -10.33
C ASP A 60 19.63 -18.02 -8.82
N SER A 61 20.82 -17.58 -8.43
CA SER A 61 21.29 -17.57 -7.05
C SER A 61 21.51 -16.16 -6.48
N ILE A 62 20.85 -15.14 -7.06
CA ILE A 62 20.98 -13.74 -6.59
C ILE A 62 20.36 -13.62 -5.19
N PRO A 63 21.15 -13.23 -4.17
CA PRO A 63 20.62 -13.08 -2.83
C PRO A 63 19.69 -11.86 -2.72
N TYR A 64 18.71 -11.98 -1.84
CA TYR A 64 17.82 -10.87 -1.48
C TYR A 64 17.79 -10.67 0.03
N TYR A 65 17.34 -9.50 0.45
CA TYR A 65 17.17 -9.14 1.84
C TYR A 65 15.92 -8.28 2.04
N VAL A 66 15.19 -8.57 3.11
CA VAL A 66 14.06 -7.77 3.60
C VAL A 66 14.22 -7.60 5.10
N ASN A 67 13.87 -6.43 5.64
CA ASN A 67 13.99 -6.18 7.07
C ASN A 67 13.07 -7.09 7.90
N ASN A 68 13.58 -7.64 8.98
CA ASN A 68 12.84 -8.54 9.89
C ASN A 68 11.83 -7.81 10.80
N ASN A 69 11.88 -6.51 10.84
CA ASN A 69 10.90 -5.69 11.52
C ASN A 69 10.31 -4.73 10.49
N ARG A 70 9.08 -4.39 10.60
CA ARG A 70 8.38 -3.48 9.69
C ARG A 70 8.98 -2.06 9.67
N SER A 71 10.31 -1.97 9.65
CA SER A 71 11.06 -0.73 9.59
C SER A 71 11.51 -0.46 8.16
N HIS A 72 11.08 0.66 7.63
CA HIS A 72 11.51 1.16 6.34
C HIS A 72 12.92 1.77 6.47
N GLY A 73 13.78 1.49 5.51
CA GLY A 73 15.14 2.02 5.46
C GLY A 73 16.24 0.97 5.33
N PHE A 74 17.46 1.43 5.16
CA PHE A 74 18.63 0.59 4.94
C PHE A 74 19.38 0.32 6.26
N PHE A 75 19.40 -0.93 6.72
CA PHE A 75 19.95 -1.32 8.03
C PHE A 75 21.20 -2.19 7.98
N ILE A 76 21.61 -2.66 6.80
CA ILE A 76 22.85 -3.42 6.70
C ILE A 76 24.03 -2.46 6.88
N PRO A 77 24.99 -2.77 7.77
CA PRO A 77 26.20 -1.97 7.92
C PRO A 77 26.99 -1.86 6.61
N ALA A 78 27.42 -0.65 6.26
CA ALA A 78 28.07 -0.39 4.97
C ALA A 78 29.34 -1.22 4.75
N GLU A 79 30.12 -1.45 5.82
CA GLU A 79 31.34 -2.25 5.80
C GLU A 79 31.14 -3.72 5.43
N LYS A 80 29.91 -4.24 5.60
CA LYS A 80 29.57 -5.62 5.19
C LYS A 80 29.27 -5.75 3.71
N LEU A 81 29.06 -4.64 3.04
CA LEU A 81 28.65 -4.57 1.63
C LEU A 81 29.74 -3.98 0.73
N ALA A 82 30.94 -3.71 1.24
CA ALA A 82 32.04 -3.19 0.44
C ALA A 82 32.27 -4.08 -0.79
N GLY A 83 32.25 -3.48 -1.98
CA GLY A 83 32.39 -4.17 -3.28
C GLY A 83 31.09 -4.80 -3.81
N TYR A 84 29.96 -4.69 -3.11
CA TYR A 84 28.68 -5.15 -3.62
C TYR A 84 28.05 -4.18 -4.59
N PHE A 85 27.22 -4.74 -5.51
CA PHE A 85 26.15 -4.04 -6.20
C PHE A 85 24.84 -4.28 -5.47
N VAL A 86 24.23 -3.23 -4.93
CA VAL A 86 22.99 -3.32 -4.19
C VAL A 86 21.88 -2.62 -4.97
N PHE A 87 20.81 -3.33 -5.25
CA PHE A 87 19.60 -2.76 -5.81
C PHE A 87 18.54 -2.69 -4.71
N CYS A 88 18.08 -1.48 -4.41
CA CYS A 88 16.99 -1.25 -3.47
C CYS A 88 15.71 -1.00 -4.24
N VAL A 89 14.65 -1.70 -3.89
CA VAL A 89 13.35 -1.58 -4.53
C VAL A 89 12.30 -1.18 -3.51
N ASP A 90 11.54 -0.14 -3.86
CA ASP A 90 10.44 0.40 -3.07
C ASP A 90 10.88 1.08 -1.76
N PHE A 91 12.05 1.65 -1.70
CA PHE A 91 12.39 2.62 -0.65
C PHE A 91 13.51 3.58 -1.07
N ALA A 92 13.41 4.83 -0.60
CA ALA A 92 14.42 5.84 -0.80
C ALA A 92 15.57 5.70 0.23
N ILE A 93 16.77 5.97 -0.26
CA ILE A 93 17.95 6.14 0.59
C ILE A 93 18.23 7.62 0.70
N GLU A 94 18.25 8.14 1.91
CA GLU A 94 18.60 9.54 2.18
C GLU A 94 20.07 9.81 1.82
N ARG A 95 20.38 11.04 1.39
CA ARG A 95 21.74 11.43 0.95
C ARG A 95 22.85 11.03 1.93
N PRO A 96 22.77 11.30 3.25
CA PRO A 96 23.86 10.93 4.16
C PRO A 96 24.14 9.42 4.18
N LYS A 97 23.08 8.60 4.10
CA LYS A 97 23.23 7.14 4.06
C LYS A 97 23.74 6.65 2.72
N LEU A 98 23.32 7.27 1.63
CA LEU A 98 23.84 6.97 0.29
C LEU A 98 25.34 7.26 0.21
N GLU A 99 25.79 8.42 0.71
CA GLU A 99 27.20 8.82 0.75
C GLU A 99 28.01 7.88 1.64
N GLU A 100 27.49 7.48 2.81
CA GLU A 100 28.12 6.47 3.70
C GLU A 100 28.40 5.16 2.93
N LEU A 101 27.37 4.63 2.23
CA LEU A 101 27.48 3.38 1.49
C LEU A 101 28.48 3.49 0.33
N VAL A 102 28.39 4.56 -0.46
CA VAL A 102 29.28 4.80 -1.60
C VAL A 102 30.73 4.97 -1.14
N ASN A 103 30.97 5.70 -0.04
CA ASN A 103 32.32 5.86 0.54
C ASN A 103 32.88 4.54 1.11
N ALA A 104 32.01 3.61 1.49
CA ALA A 104 32.42 2.25 1.88
C ALA A 104 32.66 1.32 0.68
N GLY A 105 32.52 1.82 -0.56
CA GLY A 105 32.73 1.05 -1.77
C GLY A 105 31.52 0.22 -2.23
N VAL A 106 30.30 0.60 -1.82
CA VAL A 106 29.05 -0.05 -2.25
C VAL A 106 28.50 0.69 -3.45
N THR A 107 28.33 0.00 -4.58
CA THR A 107 27.54 0.54 -5.68
C THR A 107 26.07 0.28 -5.39
N ILE A 108 25.23 1.33 -5.40
CA ILE A 108 23.85 1.22 -4.98
C ILE A 108 22.89 1.95 -5.92
N ILE A 109 21.80 1.27 -6.30
CA ILE A 109 20.73 1.81 -7.12
C ILE A 109 19.42 1.60 -6.38
N SER A 110 18.78 2.68 -5.99
CA SER A 110 17.47 2.68 -5.33
C SER A 110 16.41 3.10 -6.34
N VAL A 111 15.35 2.31 -6.45
CA VAL A 111 14.15 2.61 -7.25
C VAL A 111 12.98 2.75 -6.29
N ASP A 112 12.36 3.93 -6.27
CA ASP A 112 11.41 4.30 -5.22
C ASP A 112 10.32 5.27 -5.68
N HIS A 113 9.29 5.43 -4.86
CA HIS A 113 8.17 6.34 -5.09
C HIS A 113 7.80 7.19 -3.85
N HIS A 114 8.45 6.98 -2.73
CA HIS A 114 8.16 7.73 -1.48
C HIS A 114 8.55 9.20 -1.59
N ASP A 115 7.93 10.04 -0.76
CA ASP A 115 8.30 11.45 -0.66
C ASP A 115 9.79 11.57 -0.28
N CYS A 116 10.55 12.32 -1.05
CA CYS A 116 11.95 12.61 -0.79
C CYS A 116 12.19 14.12 -0.69
N GLU A 117 13.13 14.51 0.18
CA GLU A 117 13.47 15.93 0.39
C GLU A 117 14.23 16.52 -0.79
N GLU A 118 14.98 15.68 -1.49
CA GLU A 118 15.81 16.07 -2.64
C GLU A 118 15.30 15.46 -3.93
N ASN A 119 15.21 16.29 -4.95
CA ASN A 119 14.72 15.90 -6.26
C ASN A 119 15.61 14.91 -7.03
N PHE A 120 16.87 14.76 -6.68
CA PHE A 120 17.78 13.77 -7.27
C PHE A 120 18.94 13.53 -6.32
N ILE A 121 19.13 12.29 -5.93
CA ILE A 121 20.24 11.90 -5.07
C ILE A 121 21.21 11.07 -5.89
N TYR A 122 22.44 11.58 -6.01
CA TYR A 122 23.57 10.91 -6.62
C TYR A 122 24.80 11.11 -5.76
N ALA A 123 25.55 10.05 -5.54
CA ALA A 123 26.83 10.09 -4.86
C ALA A 123 27.85 9.26 -5.64
N GLU A 124 29.12 9.62 -5.59
CA GLU A 124 30.21 8.94 -6.30
C GLU A 124 31.50 8.98 -5.46
N SER A 125 32.26 7.90 -5.52
CA SER A 125 33.61 7.79 -4.97
C SER A 125 34.54 7.22 -6.03
N ASP A 126 35.81 7.01 -5.70
CA ASP A 126 36.79 6.44 -6.64
C ASP A 126 36.45 5.01 -7.09
N SER A 127 35.66 4.27 -6.31
CA SER A 127 35.37 2.85 -6.52
C SER A 127 33.90 2.47 -6.65
N ALA A 128 32.98 3.38 -6.33
CA ALA A 128 31.55 3.10 -6.29
C ALA A 128 30.71 4.35 -6.58
N TYR A 129 29.44 4.15 -6.91
CA TYR A 129 28.47 5.22 -7.07
C TYR A 129 27.11 4.80 -6.52
N GLY A 130 26.28 5.80 -6.26
CA GLY A 130 24.92 5.58 -5.79
C GLY A 130 23.91 6.52 -6.46
N VAL A 131 22.73 6.02 -6.77
CA VAL A 131 21.64 6.81 -7.34
C VAL A 131 20.31 6.40 -6.74
N VAL A 132 19.44 7.39 -6.50
CA VAL A 132 18.03 7.18 -6.19
C VAL A 132 17.19 7.61 -7.39
N ILE A 133 16.43 6.68 -7.94
CA ILE A 133 15.47 6.87 -9.03
C ILE A 133 14.09 6.93 -8.37
N ASN A 134 13.48 8.10 -8.40
CA ASN A 134 12.21 8.33 -7.71
C ASN A 134 11.25 9.13 -8.60
N ASN A 135 9.96 8.80 -8.58
CA ASN A 135 8.94 9.45 -9.40
C ASN A 135 8.44 10.79 -8.84
N GLN A 136 8.86 11.20 -7.63
CA GLN A 136 8.50 12.50 -7.03
C GLN A 136 9.24 13.68 -7.66
N TYR A 137 10.08 13.42 -8.65
CA TYR A 137 10.73 14.45 -9.43
C TYR A 137 9.73 15.31 -10.19
N PRO A 138 10.03 16.60 -10.42
CA PRO A 138 9.21 17.44 -11.27
C PRO A 138 9.31 16.95 -12.73
N PHE A 139 8.48 15.99 -13.06
CA PHE A 139 8.25 15.60 -14.45
C PHE A 139 7.22 16.52 -15.06
N GLU A 140 7.38 16.83 -16.34
CA GLU A 140 6.35 17.52 -17.13
C GLU A 140 5.05 16.70 -17.19
N ASN A 141 5.13 15.39 -16.99
CA ASN A 141 3.98 14.50 -17.00
C ASN A 141 3.63 14.01 -15.57
N GLN A 142 2.55 14.54 -15.02
CA GLN A 142 2.05 14.18 -13.68
C GLN A 142 1.55 12.74 -13.57
N ASP A 143 1.36 12.01 -14.68
CA ASP A 143 0.91 10.60 -14.68
C ASP A 143 1.89 9.67 -13.94
N TRP A 144 3.13 10.09 -13.73
CA TRP A 144 4.16 9.34 -13.01
C TRP A 144 4.10 9.48 -11.49
N LEU A 145 3.54 10.57 -10.99
CA LEU A 145 3.50 10.88 -9.54
C LEU A 145 2.68 9.86 -8.72
N PHE A 146 1.94 8.99 -9.37
CA PHE A 146 0.99 8.08 -8.72
C PHE A 146 1.44 6.61 -8.79
N GLN A 147 2.63 6.35 -9.30
CA GLN A 147 3.14 4.99 -9.34
C GLN A 147 3.46 4.47 -7.93
N SER A 148 3.41 3.17 -7.76
CA SER A 148 4.02 2.43 -6.66
C SER A 148 5.49 2.16 -6.96
N GLY A 149 6.25 1.61 -6.01
CA GLY A 149 7.63 1.20 -6.23
C GLY A 149 7.74 0.21 -7.40
N MET A 150 6.82 -0.77 -7.47
CA MET A 150 6.72 -1.68 -8.61
C MET A 150 6.44 -0.93 -9.93
N GLY A 151 5.63 0.13 -9.89
CA GLY A 151 5.36 0.94 -11.07
C GLY A 151 6.60 1.65 -11.60
N VAL A 152 7.41 2.24 -10.72
CA VAL A 152 8.69 2.87 -11.10
C VAL A 152 9.67 1.83 -11.64
N LEU A 153 9.81 0.69 -10.95
CA LEU A 153 10.65 -0.42 -11.39
C LEU A 153 10.23 -0.99 -12.75
N TYR A 154 8.92 -1.16 -12.99
CA TYR A 154 8.37 -1.59 -14.28
C TYR A 154 8.87 -0.70 -15.42
N HIS A 155 8.90 0.60 -15.23
CA HIS A 155 9.41 1.51 -16.25
C HIS A 155 10.93 1.40 -16.44
N CYS A 156 11.68 1.21 -15.35
CA CYS A 156 13.14 0.96 -15.44
C CYS A 156 13.44 -0.28 -16.27
N ILE A 157 12.76 -1.38 -16.00
CA ILE A 157 12.93 -2.64 -16.73
C ILE A 157 12.45 -2.51 -18.19
N ALA A 158 11.29 -1.88 -18.41
CA ALA A 158 10.76 -1.70 -19.76
C ALA A 158 11.69 -0.89 -20.66
N ASP A 159 12.26 0.19 -20.14
CA ASP A 159 13.22 1.00 -20.88
C ASP A 159 14.54 0.24 -21.16
N TYR A 160 15.00 -0.56 -20.19
CA TYR A 160 16.13 -1.45 -20.40
C TYR A 160 15.84 -2.49 -21.52
N GLU A 161 14.73 -3.18 -21.43
CA GLU A 161 14.33 -4.19 -22.43
C GLU A 161 14.19 -3.57 -23.83
N GLU A 162 13.64 -2.36 -23.94
CA GLU A 162 13.52 -1.66 -25.22
C GLU A 162 14.88 -1.20 -25.78
N GLN A 163 15.74 -0.62 -24.93
CA GLN A 163 16.99 -0.03 -25.39
C GLN A 163 18.13 -1.05 -25.59
N VAL A 164 18.17 -2.07 -24.72
CA VAL A 164 19.28 -3.04 -24.72
C VAL A 164 18.92 -4.33 -25.45
N ASN A 165 17.73 -4.86 -25.16
CA ASN A 165 17.30 -6.15 -25.73
C ASN A 165 16.42 -5.99 -26.98
N ASN A 166 16.08 -4.75 -27.39
CA ASN A 166 15.11 -4.45 -28.45
C ASN A 166 13.77 -5.18 -28.25
N ASN A 167 13.36 -5.36 -27.00
CA ASN A 167 12.16 -6.08 -26.58
C ASN A 167 11.03 -5.11 -26.19
N PHE A 168 10.14 -4.83 -27.12
CA PHE A 168 8.99 -3.93 -26.90
C PHE A 168 7.77 -4.63 -26.30
N HIS A 169 7.84 -5.96 -26.08
CA HIS A 169 6.72 -6.72 -25.54
C HIS A 169 6.59 -6.55 -24.02
N TYR A 170 7.69 -6.31 -23.30
CA TYR A 170 7.67 -6.17 -21.84
C TYR A 170 6.70 -5.09 -21.37
N ARG A 171 6.71 -3.93 -22.04
CA ARG A 171 5.80 -2.80 -21.72
C ARG A 171 4.31 -3.13 -21.89
N ASN A 172 3.97 -4.24 -22.53
CA ASN A 172 2.60 -4.69 -22.75
C ASN A 172 2.33 -6.06 -22.13
N ASP A 173 3.25 -6.59 -21.31
CA ASP A 173 3.01 -7.85 -20.62
C ASP A 173 1.89 -7.71 -19.59
N MET A 174 0.82 -8.48 -19.78
CA MET A 174 -0.37 -8.39 -18.94
C MET A 174 -0.10 -8.78 -17.49
N THR A 175 0.82 -9.73 -17.25
CA THR A 175 1.12 -10.20 -15.91
C THR A 175 1.86 -9.12 -15.12
N THR A 176 2.91 -8.57 -15.69
CA THR A 176 3.68 -7.49 -15.07
C THR A 176 2.82 -6.25 -14.84
N MET A 177 2.01 -5.86 -15.84
CA MET A 177 1.07 -4.75 -15.69
C MET A 177 0.02 -5.02 -14.60
N ALA A 178 -0.45 -6.26 -14.45
CA ALA A 178 -1.37 -6.63 -13.38
C ALA A 178 -0.71 -6.54 -12.00
N LEU A 179 0.57 -6.87 -11.89
CA LEU A 179 1.33 -6.71 -10.64
C LEU A 179 1.52 -5.24 -10.26
N VAL A 180 1.77 -4.35 -11.22
CA VAL A 180 1.71 -2.90 -10.96
C VAL A 180 0.32 -2.49 -10.46
N GLY A 181 -0.76 -3.00 -11.07
CA GLY A 181 -2.13 -2.75 -10.61
C GLY A 181 -2.39 -3.25 -9.18
N LEU A 182 -1.85 -4.41 -8.82
CA LEU A 182 -1.92 -4.96 -7.46
C LEU A 182 -1.23 -4.05 -6.45
N THR A 183 -0.02 -3.59 -6.75
CA THR A 183 0.77 -2.76 -5.84
C THR A 183 0.17 -1.36 -5.69
N LEU A 184 -0.39 -0.76 -6.75
CA LEU A 184 -1.15 0.49 -6.66
C LEU A 184 -2.31 0.40 -5.67
N LEU A 185 -3.00 -0.75 -5.61
CA LEU A 185 -4.10 -0.96 -4.65
C LEU A 185 -3.58 -1.24 -3.25
N SER A 186 -2.57 -2.10 -3.10
CA SER A 186 -2.04 -2.49 -1.78
C SER A 186 -1.36 -1.33 -1.04
N ASP A 187 -0.74 -0.41 -1.77
CA ASP A 187 -0.12 0.82 -1.25
C ASP A 187 -1.10 2.02 -1.22
N VAL A 188 -2.36 1.80 -1.52
CA VAL A 188 -3.43 2.82 -1.46
C VAL A 188 -3.08 4.09 -2.26
N ARG A 189 -2.44 3.93 -3.43
CA ARG A 189 -2.06 5.06 -4.30
C ARG A 189 -3.28 5.73 -4.93
N ASN A 190 -3.09 6.97 -5.35
CA ASN A 190 -4.14 7.65 -6.12
C ASN A 190 -4.27 7.02 -7.50
N ILE A 191 -5.40 6.38 -7.75
CA ILE A 191 -5.69 5.63 -8.98
C ILE A 191 -6.58 6.40 -9.96
N GLU A 192 -6.78 7.70 -9.79
CA GLU A 192 -7.59 8.51 -10.71
C GLU A 192 -6.91 8.79 -12.05
N MET A 193 -5.62 8.51 -12.14
CA MET A 193 -4.84 8.82 -13.34
C MET A 193 -5.06 7.79 -14.46
N PRO A 194 -5.05 8.22 -15.72
CA PRO A 194 -5.28 7.33 -16.87
C PRO A 194 -4.33 6.14 -16.94
N MET A 195 -3.07 6.31 -16.53
CA MET A 195 -2.10 5.23 -16.52
C MET A 195 -2.41 4.19 -15.45
N ALA A 196 -2.82 4.59 -14.24
CA ALA A 196 -3.28 3.68 -13.21
C ALA A 196 -4.45 2.81 -13.70
N HIS A 197 -5.38 3.41 -14.47
CA HIS A 197 -6.50 2.68 -15.06
C HIS A 197 -6.06 1.53 -15.97
N GLN A 198 -4.99 1.70 -16.70
CA GLN A 198 -4.48 0.67 -17.60
C GLN A 198 -3.94 -0.52 -16.79
N PHE A 199 -3.18 -0.27 -15.74
CA PHE A 199 -2.66 -1.32 -14.86
C PHE A 199 -3.77 -2.05 -14.10
N LEU A 200 -4.72 -1.31 -13.55
CA LEU A 200 -5.88 -1.89 -12.87
C LEU A 200 -6.75 -2.72 -13.82
N LYS A 201 -6.93 -2.26 -15.06
CA LYS A 201 -7.62 -3.05 -16.07
C LYS A 201 -6.90 -4.37 -16.33
N CYS A 202 -5.57 -4.37 -16.44
CA CYS A 202 -4.80 -5.60 -16.59
C CYS A 202 -4.99 -6.52 -15.39
N LEU A 203 -5.00 -6.01 -14.15
CA LEU A 203 -5.25 -6.78 -12.94
C LEU A 203 -6.64 -7.43 -12.94
N TYR A 204 -7.67 -6.67 -13.25
CA TYR A 204 -9.06 -7.14 -13.18
C TYR A 204 -9.46 -8.07 -14.34
N ASP A 205 -8.88 -7.83 -15.51
CA ASP A 205 -9.10 -8.68 -16.70
C ASP A 205 -8.12 -9.87 -16.77
N HIS A 206 -7.11 -9.92 -15.85
CA HIS A 206 -6.15 -11.02 -15.87
C HIS A 206 -6.82 -12.35 -15.55
N PRO A 207 -6.65 -13.37 -16.40
CA PRO A 207 -7.20 -14.70 -16.11
C PRO A 207 -6.51 -15.27 -14.86
N ARG A 208 -7.26 -16.03 -14.05
CA ARG A 208 -6.75 -16.76 -12.87
C ARG A 208 -5.85 -17.90 -13.29
N ARG A 209 -4.64 -17.57 -13.74
CA ARG A 209 -3.59 -18.52 -14.16
C ARG A 209 -2.21 -17.93 -13.95
N GLY A 210 -1.17 -18.78 -14.07
CA GLY A 210 0.21 -18.35 -13.85
C GLY A 210 0.38 -17.77 -12.44
N TYR A 211 1.24 -16.79 -12.33
CA TYR A 211 1.58 -16.20 -11.02
C TYR A 211 0.39 -15.48 -10.35
N ILE A 212 -0.42 -14.74 -11.10
CA ILE A 212 -1.64 -14.11 -10.54
C ILE A 212 -2.63 -15.17 -10.04
N GLY A 213 -2.78 -16.28 -10.78
CA GLY A 213 -3.58 -17.44 -10.33
C GLY A 213 -3.03 -18.03 -9.03
N TYR A 214 -1.73 -18.20 -8.93
CA TYR A 214 -1.05 -18.67 -7.73
C TYR A 214 -1.33 -17.75 -6.52
N LEU A 215 -1.19 -16.43 -6.66
CA LEU A 215 -1.47 -15.48 -5.58
C LEU A 215 -2.93 -15.58 -5.10
N ILE A 216 -3.88 -15.69 -6.03
CA ILE A 216 -5.30 -15.86 -5.68
C ILE A 216 -5.51 -17.18 -4.93
N ASP A 217 -5.02 -18.29 -5.47
CA ASP A 217 -5.27 -19.65 -4.95
C ASP A 217 -4.68 -19.84 -3.56
N SER A 218 -3.48 -19.31 -3.34
CA SER A 218 -2.79 -19.41 -2.05
C SER A 218 -3.46 -18.62 -0.93
N VAL A 219 -4.14 -17.53 -1.27
CA VAL A 219 -4.82 -16.67 -0.30
C VAL A 219 -6.21 -17.17 0.06
N ILE A 220 -6.97 -17.72 -0.91
CA ILE A 220 -8.35 -18.13 -0.67
C ILE A 220 -8.50 -19.51 -0.05
N GLY A 221 -7.44 -20.35 -0.12
CA GLY A 221 -7.50 -21.73 0.36
C GLY A 221 -8.51 -22.59 -0.40
N LYS A 222 -8.72 -23.83 0.08
CA LYS A 222 -9.58 -24.82 -0.59
C LYS A 222 -11.07 -24.49 -0.58
N ASP A 223 -11.52 -23.69 0.40
CA ASP A 223 -12.95 -23.44 0.63
C ASP A 223 -13.58 -22.41 -0.32
N TYR A 224 -12.76 -21.65 -1.05
CA TYR A 224 -13.23 -20.60 -1.95
C TYR A 224 -12.97 -20.88 -3.44
N ALA A 225 -12.64 -22.11 -3.79
CA ALA A 225 -12.17 -22.50 -5.13
C ALA A 225 -13.10 -22.10 -6.31
N PHE A 226 -14.38 -21.79 -6.06
CA PHE A 226 -15.37 -21.57 -7.11
C PHE A 226 -15.84 -20.10 -7.26
N GLY A 227 -15.31 -19.14 -6.48
CA GLY A 227 -15.94 -17.82 -6.38
C GLY A 227 -15.13 -16.59 -6.77
N VAL A 228 -13.80 -16.68 -6.98
CA VAL A 228 -12.95 -15.54 -7.30
C VAL A 228 -12.37 -15.68 -8.70
N PRO A 229 -12.99 -15.06 -9.72
CA PRO A 229 -12.53 -15.20 -11.11
C PRO A 229 -11.30 -14.35 -11.44
N CYS A 230 -11.06 -13.28 -10.68
CA CYS A 230 -9.99 -12.31 -10.91
C CYS A 230 -9.58 -11.63 -9.60
N MET A 231 -8.45 -10.94 -9.63
CA MET A 231 -7.95 -10.13 -8.52
C MET A 231 -8.52 -8.71 -8.67
N ASP A 232 -9.75 -8.51 -8.21
CA ASP A 232 -10.37 -7.18 -8.19
C ASP A 232 -10.01 -6.39 -6.92
N ARG A 233 -10.42 -5.12 -6.87
CA ARG A 233 -10.14 -4.24 -5.74
C ARG A 233 -10.63 -4.82 -4.41
N ASN A 234 -11.83 -5.37 -4.36
CA ASN A 234 -12.34 -5.94 -3.12
C ASN A 234 -11.53 -7.13 -2.64
N PHE A 235 -11.08 -7.98 -3.58
CA PHE A 235 -10.21 -9.08 -3.24
C PHE A 235 -8.87 -8.58 -2.69
N VAL A 236 -8.27 -7.57 -3.32
CA VAL A 236 -7.02 -6.97 -2.83
C VAL A 236 -7.21 -6.34 -1.46
N ASP A 237 -8.20 -5.47 -1.30
CA ASP A 237 -8.38 -4.66 -0.09
C ASP A 237 -8.87 -5.45 1.13
N TYR A 238 -9.71 -6.49 0.92
CA TYR A 238 -10.34 -7.23 2.03
C TYR A 238 -9.82 -8.65 2.22
N THR A 239 -9.09 -9.19 1.26
CA THR A 239 -8.63 -10.58 1.33
C THR A 239 -7.13 -10.68 1.19
N PHE A 240 -6.56 -10.18 0.08
CA PHE A 240 -5.14 -10.33 -0.20
C PHE A 240 -4.27 -9.49 0.73
N SER A 241 -4.41 -8.16 0.67
CA SER A 241 -3.57 -7.25 1.46
C SER A 241 -3.73 -7.45 2.97
N PRO A 242 -4.93 -7.66 3.54
CA PRO A 242 -5.04 -7.96 4.97
C PRO A 242 -4.33 -9.23 5.42
N LYS A 243 -4.37 -10.31 4.61
CA LYS A 243 -3.70 -11.56 4.97
C LYS A 243 -2.19 -11.45 4.89
N VAL A 244 -1.65 -10.86 3.81
CA VAL A 244 -0.20 -10.66 3.66
C VAL A 244 0.31 -9.66 4.71
N ASN A 245 -0.39 -8.55 4.92
CA ASN A 245 -0.03 -7.57 5.94
C ASN A 245 -0.08 -8.13 7.36
N ALA A 246 -0.90 -9.14 7.64
CA ALA A 246 -0.91 -9.80 8.93
C ALA A 246 0.43 -10.49 9.23
N LEU A 247 1.08 -11.11 8.24
CA LEU A 247 2.40 -11.71 8.39
C LEU A 247 3.43 -10.69 8.86
N PHE A 248 3.50 -9.53 8.19
CA PHE A 248 4.42 -8.46 8.60
C PHE A 248 4.14 -7.94 10.01
N ARG A 249 2.86 -7.90 10.42
CA ARG A 249 2.52 -7.46 11.79
C ARG A 249 2.99 -8.42 12.86
N PHE A 250 3.05 -9.71 12.56
CA PHE A 250 3.57 -10.74 13.46
C PHE A 250 5.07 -11.00 13.31
N ASN A 251 5.81 -10.16 12.59
CA ASN A 251 7.23 -10.32 12.28
C ASN A 251 7.55 -11.63 11.52
N LEU A 252 6.69 -12.03 10.59
CA LEU A 252 6.81 -13.23 9.77
C LEU A 252 7.20 -12.87 8.32
N GLN A 253 8.20 -12.00 8.16
CA GLN A 253 8.64 -11.51 6.85
C GLN A 253 9.14 -12.63 5.95
N ASP A 254 9.87 -13.59 6.51
CA ASP A 254 10.37 -14.75 5.73
C ASP A 254 9.21 -15.50 5.08
N LEU A 255 8.12 -15.72 5.82
CA LEU A 255 6.93 -16.37 5.28
C LEU A 255 6.22 -15.52 4.21
N ALA A 256 6.20 -14.20 4.37
CA ALA A 256 5.68 -13.29 3.36
C ALA A 256 6.56 -13.29 2.10
N CYS A 257 7.89 -13.32 2.25
CA CYS A 257 8.84 -13.48 1.15
C CYS A 257 8.62 -14.80 0.41
N ASP A 258 8.59 -15.92 1.12
CA ASP A 258 8.36 -17.25 0.52
C ASP A 258 7.06 -17.29 -0.26
N PHE A 259 5.99 -16.72 0.30
CA PHE A 259 4.72 -16.61 -0.38
C PHE A 259 4.82 -15.78 -1.67
N ILE A 260 5.36 -14.57 -1.62
CA ILE A 260 5.45 -13.67 -2.79
C ILE A 260 6.46 -14.20 -3.82
N LEU A 261 7.55 -14.84 -3.40
CA LEU A 261 8.51 -15.44 -4.33
C LEU A 261 7.98 -16.71 -5.02
N GLY A 262 6.87 -17.26 -4.54
CA GLY A 262 6.24 -18.42 -5.18
C GLY A 262 6.72 -19.77 -4.64
N TYR A 263 7.43 -19.78 -3.52
CA TYR A 263 7.88 -21.02 -2.85
C TYR A 263 6.77 -21.73 -2.04
N GLY A 264 5.58 -21.21 -2.11
CA GLY A 264 4.27 -21.76 -1.90
C GLY A 264 3.99 -22.50 -0.60
N TYR A 265 3.40 -21.79 0.38
CA TYR A 265 2.53 -22.41 1.39
C TYR A 265 1.18 -21.73 1.38
N PRO A 266 0.05 -22.46 1.61
CA PRO A 266 -1.20 -21.82 1.90
C PRO A 266 -0.98 -20.95 3.14
N LEU A 267 -1.31 -19.66 3.04
CA LEU A 267 -1.27 -18.77 4.19
C LEU A 267 -2.26 -19.30 5.22
N GLU A 268 -1.80 -19.57 6.43
CA GLU A 268 -2.68 -19.80 7.57
C GLU A 268 -3.55 -18.56 7.79
N ASP A 269 -4.62 -18.69 8.56
CA ASP A 269 -5.52 -17.54 8.79
C ASP A 269 -4.93 -16.56 9.82
N TYR A 270 -3.76 -15.98 9.50
CA TYR A 270 -3.13 -14.93 10.30
C TYR A 270 -4.02 -13.68 10.42
N GLN A 271 -4.96 -13.49 9.50
CA GLN A 271 -5.95 -12.42 9.61
C GLN A 271 -6.93 -12.67 10.78
N ALA A 272 -7.29 -13.93 11.06
CA ALA A 272 -8.09 -14.25 12.23
C ALA A 272 -7.31 -14.01 13.52
N LEU A 273 -6.06 -14.48 13.59
CA LEU A 273 -5.17 -14.22 14.73
C LEU A 273 -4.97 -12.71 14.95
N GLN A 274 -4.83 -11.94 13.88
CA GLN A 274 -4.74 -10.49 13.95
C GLN A 274 -6.01 -9.88 14.56
N ARG A 275 -7.21 -10.34 14.16
CA ARG A 275 -8.47 -9.84 14.72
C ARG A 275 -8.57 -10.14 16.22
N GLU A 276 -8.30 -11.37 16.61
CA GLU A 276 -8.30 -11.79 18.02
C GLU A 276 -7.32 -10.96 18.87
N PHE A 277 -6.11 -10.73 18.34
CA PHE A 277 -5.11 -9.92 19.04
C PHE A 277 -5.55 -8.46 19.18
N VAL A 278 -6.11 -7.87 18.12
CA VAL A 278 -6.62 -6.49 18.16
C VAL A 278 -7.80 -6.36 19.10
N GLU A 279 -8.77 -7.28 19.07
CA GLU A 279 -9.92 -7.28 19.99
C GLU A 279 -9.46 -7.37 21.45
N ARG A 280 -8.42 -8.13 21.75
CA ARG A 280 -7.83 -8.19 23.08
C ARG A 280 -7.11 -6.89 23.46
N LEU A 281 -6.36 -6.27 22.53
CA LEU A 281 -5.75 -4.97 22.76
C LEU A 281 -6.80 -3.89 23.04
N GLU A 282 -7.91 -3.88 22.32
CA GLU A 282 -9.01 -2.92 22.51
C GLU A 282 -9.64 -2.97 23.92
N GLN A 283 -9.52 -4.08 24.62
CA GLN A 283 -9.96 -4.19 26.02
C GLN A 283 -9.01 -3.53 27.02
N THR A 284 -7.79 -3.20 26.59
CA THR A 284 -6.72 -2.67 27.46
C THR A 284 -6.30 -1.23 27.14
N ILE A 285 -6.68 -0.71 25.98
CA ILE A 285 -6.31 0.65 25.55
C ILE A 285 -6.96 1.72 26.43
N THR A 286 -6.31 2.89 26.48
CA THR A 286 -6.90 4.11 27.05
C THR A 286 -7.14 5.10 25.93
N LEU A 287 -8.35 5.67 25.88
CA LEU A 287 -8.72 6.68 24.91
C LEU A 287 -8.70 8.07 25.57
N TYR A 288 -8.05 9.02 24.93
CA TYR A 288 -8.09 10.44 25.27
C TYR A 288 -8.78 11.16 24.09
N GLU A 289 -10.05 11.50 24.29
CA GLU A 289 -10.91 12.08 23.26
C GLU A 289 -10.90 13.60 23.35
N TYR A 290 -10.53 14.26 22.24
CA TYR A 290 -10.55 15.71 22.08
C TYR A 290 -11.32 16.06 20.80
N PRO A 291 -11.71 17.33 20.62
CA PRO A 291 -12.32 17.78 19.36
C PRO A 291 -11.42 17.43 18.15
N ASN A 292 -11.99 16.69 17.20
CA ASN A 292 -11.35 16.27 15.94
C ASN A 292 -10.09 15.39 16.04
N ILE A 293 -9.70 14.94 17.23
CA ILE A 293 -8.60 14.01 17.41
C ILE A 293 -8.82 13.09 18.62
N THR A 294 -8.44 11.83 18.48
CA THR A 294 -8.37 10.85 19.58
C THR A 294 -6.94 10.35 19.73
N PHE A 295 -6.42 10.33 20.94
CA PHE A 295 -5.17 9.67 21.27
C PHE A 295 -5.46 8.31 21.88
N ILE A 296 -4.77 7.27 21.40
CA ILE A 296 -4.94 5.89 21.85
C ILE A 296 -3.62 5.44 22.49
N GLU A 297 -3.68 5.17 23.77
CA GLU A 297 -2.57 4.55 24.50
C GLU A 297 -2.72 3.04 24.51
N ILE A 298 -1.70 2.33 24.07
CA ILE A 298 -1.58 0.88 24.12
C ILE A 298 -0.57 0.54 25.22
N PRO A 299 -0.99 0.06 26.37
CA PRO A 299 -0.08 -0.26 27.48
C PRO A 299 0.66 -1.58 27.22
N SER A 300 1.88 -1.70 27.76
CA SER A 300 2.63 -2.96 27.74
C SER A 300 2.13 -3.98 28.77
N ILE A 301 1.27 -3.55 29.70
CA ILE A 301 0.71 -4.39 30.75
C ILE A 301 -0.23 -5.44 30.15
N GLY A 302 -0.03 -6.70 30.54
CA GLY A 302 -0.83 -7.82 30.05
C GLY A 302 -0.34 -8.44 28.74
N LEU A 303 0.71 -7.90 28.13
CA LEU A 303 1.36 -8.50 26.96
C LEU A 303 2.45 -9.49 27.37
N THR A 304 2.52 -10.62 26.67
CA THR A 304 3.64 -11.57 26.78
C THR A 304 4.93 -10.97 26.22
N ALA A 305 6.08 -11.59 26.50
CA ALA A 305 7.37 -11.17 25.96
C ALA A 305 7.37 -11.18 24.42
N ASP A 306 6.77 -12.21 23.80
CA ASP A 306 6.66 -12.32 22.35
C ASP A 306 5.76 -11.22 21.77
N GLU A 307 4.62 -10.95 22.40
CA GLU A 307 3.69 -9.91 21.96
C GLU A 307 4.31 -8.51 22.00
N LYS A 308 5.15 -8.23 22.96
CA LYS A 308 5.91 -6.97 23.02
C LYS A 308 6.84 -6.76 21.82
N THR A 309 7.32 -7.83 21.18
CA THR A 309 8.18 -7.74 19.99
C THR A 309 7.44 -7.24 18.75
N TYR A 310 6.14 -7.51 18.64
CA TYR A 310 5.36 -7.17 17.45
C TYR A 310 4.18 -6.22 17.69
N VAL A 311 3.78 -5.93 18.92
CA VAL A 311 2.63 -5.04 19.21
C VAL A 311 2.77 -3.66 18.54
N THR A 312 3.98 -3.16 18.43
CA THR A 312 4.25 -1.87 17.77
C THR A 312 3.82 -1.86 16.29
N ASN A 313 3.72 -3.02 15.64
CA ASN A 313 3.25 -3.13 14.25
C ASN A 313 1.72 -2.99 14.13
N PHE A 314 0.99 -3.05 15.26
CA PHE A 314 -0.46 -2.90 15.32
C PHE A 314 -0.93 -1.48 15.63
N VAL A 315 -0.02 -0.60 16.05
CA VAL A 315 -0.34 0.79 16.43
C VAL A 315 -1.09 1.52 15.30
N GLY A 316 -0.59 1.43 14.07
CA GLY A 316 -1.24 2.05 12.92
C GLY A 316 -2.58 1.40 12.54
N LEU A 317 -2.75 0.10 12.78
CA LEU A 317 -4.01 -0.59 12.55
C LEU A 317 -5.07 -0.14 13.55
N LEU A 318 -4.72 -0.05 14.84
CA LEU A 318 -5.61 0.49 15.87
C LEU A 318 -5.99 1.94 15.55
N ALA A 319 -5.02 2.79 15.21
CA ALA A 319 -5.32 4.15 14.79
C ALA A 319 -6.36 4.20 13.66
N SER A 320 -6.22 3.33 12.65
CA SER A 320 -7.14 3.27 11.51
C SER A 320 -8.56 2.85 11.91
N ARG A 321 -8.72 2.01 12.93
CA ARG A 321 -10.07 1.57 13.39
C ARG A 321 -10.89 2.66 14.05
N TYR A 322 -10.22 3.63 14.67
CA TYR A 322 -10.85 4.75 15.38
C TYR A 322 -10.89 6.05 14.55
N THR A 323 -10.29 6.03 13.37
CA THR A 323 -10.32 7.18 12.45
C THR A 323 -11.69 7.28 11.81
N THR A 324 -12.27 8.50 11.83
CA THR A 324 -13.52 8.83 11.15
C THR A 324 -13.30 10.01 10.19
N PRO A 325 -14.26 10.34 9.32
CA PRO A 325 -14.15 11.53 8.48
C PRO A 325 -13.95 12.84 9.26
N HIS A 326 -14.42 12.91 10.49
CA HIS A 326 -14.35 14.13 11.34
C HIS A 326 -13.32 14.04 12.46
N ASN A 327 -12.57 12.93 12.54
CA ASN A 327 -11.65 12.67 13.62
C ASN A 327 -10.37 12.00 13.12
N VAL A 328 -9.23 12.55 13.45
CA VAL A 328 -7.92 11.90 13.24
C VAL A 328 -7.47 11.18 14.50
N VAL A 329 -6.55 10.26 14.36
CA VAL A 329 -6.10 9.43 15.48
C VAL A 329 -4.59 9.38 15.56
N ILE A 330 -4.07 9.58 16.77
CA ILE A 330 -2.68 9.23 17.11
C ILE A 330 -2.72 8.08 18.10
N ALA A 331 -2.31 6.89 17.67
CA ALA A 331 -2.11 5.75 18.56
C ALA A 331 -0.63 5.62 18.91
N TYR A 332 -0.32 5.23 20.15
CA TYR A 332 1.05 5.02 20.61
C TYR A 332 1.15 3.85 21.59
N TYR A 333 2.27 3.15 21.51
CA TYR A 333 2.62 2.08 22.43
C TYR A 333 3.43 2.64 23.59
N LEU A 334 3.03 2.32 24.82
CA LEU A 334 3.67 2.77 26.04
C LEU A 334 4.25 1.58 26.79
N ASP A 335 5.59 1.55 26.93
CA ASP A 335 6.30 0.55 27.71
C ASP A 335 7.11 1.21 28.81
N GLU A 336 6.87 0.81 30.06
CA GLU A 336 7.54 1.35 31.25
C GLU A 336 7.61 2.89 31.30
N GLY A 337 6.52 3.55 30.87
CA GLY A 337 6.42 5.01 30.84
C GLY A 337 7.11 5.68 29.64
N ARG A 338 7.65 4.93 28.69
CA ARG A 338 8.26 5.43 27.48
C ARG A 338 7.44 5.09 26.24
N VAL A 339 7.28 6.04 25.35
CA VAL A 339 6.64 5.79 24.06
C VAL A 339 7.63 5.06 23.15
N GLY A 340 7.28 3.82 22.76
CA GLY A 340 8.09 3.00 21.88
C GLY A 340 7.84 3.31 20.39
N ARG A 341 6.57 3.45 19.99
CA ARG A 341 6.16 3.77 18.62
C ARG A 341 4.84 4.51 18.64
N ALA A 342 4.68 5.47 17.75
CA ALA A 342 3.39 6.13 17.53
C ALA A 342 3.05 6.17 16.03
N SER A 343 1.75 6.28 15.71
CA SER A 343 1.26 6.33 14.35
C SER A 343 0.07 7.27 14.25
N PHE A 344 0.07 8.10 13.20
CA PHE A 344 -1.03 8.99 12.85
C PHE A 344 -1.91 8.37 11.77
N ARG A 345 -3.22 8.57 11.87
CA ARG A 345 -4.19 8.24 10.82
C ARG A 345 -5.25 9.32 10.71
N GLY A 346 -5.53 9.70 9.46
CA GLY A 346 -6.61 10.61 9.09
C GLY A 346 -7.29 10.12 7.81
N SER A 347 -8.55 10.50 7.61
CA SER A 347 -9.33 10.15 6.42
C SER A 347 -9.28 11.23 5.33
N ILE A 348 -8.84 12.45 5.68
CA ILE A 348 -8.83 13.61 4.78
C ILE A 348 -7.50 13.68 4.05
N GLN A 349 -7.50 13.40 2.76
CA GLN A 349 -6.30 13.41 1.93
C GLN A 349 -5.93 14.81 1.39
N THR A 350 -6.85 15.77 1.48
CA THR A 350 -6.60 17.15 1.03
C THR A 350 -5.80 17.99 2.03
N VAL A 351 -5.59 17.47 3.24
CA VAL A 351 -4.83 18.13 4.30
C VAL A 351 -3.53 17.36 4.54
N ASP A 352 -2.40 18.05 4.42
CA ASP A 352 -1.11 17.49 4.83
C ASP A 352 -0.94 17.62 6.35
N PHE A 353 -1.49 16.66 7.10
CA PHE A 353 -1.37 16.62 8.55
C PHE A 353 0.08 16.45 9.00
N ARG A 354 0.90 15.72 8.26
CA ARG A 354 2.31 15.52 8.59
C ARG A 354 3.05 16.85 8.68
N LYS A 355 2.93 17.71 7.65
CA LYS A 355 3.51 19.06 7.66
C LYS A 355 2.87 19.95 8.71
N SER A 356 1.54 19.87 8.85
CA SER A 356 0.79 20.75 9.75
C SER A 356 1.05 20.50 11.23
N LEU A 357 1.51 19.29 11.60
CA LEU A 357 1.83 18.89 12.97
C LEU A 357 3.33 18.93 13.30
N ASN A 358 4.18 19.21 12.32
CA ASN A 358 5.62 19.25 12.51
C ASN A 358 6.05 20.34 13.51
N ASP A 359 5.36 21.48 13.58
CA ASP A 359 5.61 22.56 14.53
C ASP A 359 5.41 22.15 16.00
N PHE A 360 4.73 21.03 16.25
CA PHE A 360 4.56 20.43 17.58
C PHE A 360 5.61 19.36 17.90
N GLY A 361 6.65 19.24 17.07
CA GLY A 361 7.68 18.20 17.21
C GLY A 361 7.20 16.80 16.83
N ILE A 362 6.05 16.70 16.13
CA ILE A 362 5.51 15.45 15.61
C ILE A 362 6.05 15.27 14.20
N ASP A 363 7.31 14.88 14.13
CA ASP A 363 7.94 14.49 12.88
C ASP A 363 7.63 13.02 12.55
N GLY A 364 7.42 12.72 11.27
CA GLY A 364 7.03 11.37 10.86
C GLY A 364 7.37 11.03 9.42
N ARG A 365 7.36 9.72 9.13
CA ARG A 365 7.58 9.17 7.80
C ARG A 365 6.33 8.45 7.29
N GLY A 366 6.00 8.65 6.02
CA GLY A 366 4.83 8.11 5.36
C GLY A 366 4.02 9.18 4.63
N HIS A 367 2.75 8.91 4.37
CA HIS A 367 1.87 9.80 3.60
C HIS A 367 1.27 10.92 4.45
N ALA A 368 0.78 11.97 3.80
CA ALA A 368 0.22 13.17 4.45
C ALA A 368 -0.84 12.90 5.55
N ALA A 369 -1.65 11.87 5.38
CA ALA A 369 -2.71 11.47 6.31
C ALA A 369 -2.49 10.11 7.00
N ALA A 370 -1.36 9.43 6.75
CA ALA A 370 -1.06 8.12 7.34
C ALA A 370 0.46 7.94 7.46
N TYR A 371 1.00 8.15 8.64
CA TYR A 371 2.45 8.08 8.85
C TYR A 371 2.84 7.55 10.23
N GLY A 372 4.05 7.00 10.33
CA GLY A 372 4.70 6.65 11.58
C GLY A 372 5.34 7.88 12.19
N ILE A 373 5.12 8.13 13.47
CA ILE A 373 5.69 9.26 14.20
C ILE A 373 7.04 8.84 14.81
N LEU A 374 8.08 9.60 14.53
CA LEU A 374 9.45 9.30 14.96
C LEU A 374 9.69 9.66 16.44
N LYS A 375 9.09 10.75 16.90
CA LYS A 375 9.20 11.21 18.29
C LYS A 375 7.82 11.59 18.79
N PHE A 376 7.40 10.98 19.87
CA PHE A 376 6.13 11.28 20.52
C PHE A 376 6.29 11.16 22.04
N SER A 377 5.68 12.05 22.78
CA SER A 377 5.62 12.01 24.23
C SER A 377 4.19 12.03 24.71
N LYS A 378 3.90 11.29 25.78
CA LYS A 378 2.62 11.39 26.48
C LYS A 378 2.63 12.67 27.32
N ASP A 379 1.95 13.70 26.82
CA ASP A 379 1.85 15.03 27.45
C ASP A 379 0.45 15.59 27.15
N GLU A 380 -0.35 15.81 28.18
CA GLU A 380 -1.73 16.29 28.03
C GLU A 380 -1.79 17.72 27.50
N GLU A 381 -0.85 18.60 27.85
CA GLU A 381 -0.77 19.95 27.29
C GLU A 381 -0.46 19.91 25.78
N LEU A 382 0.39 18.99 25.36
CA LEU A 382 0.68 18.73 23.95
C LEU A 382 -0.59 18.23 23.24
N PHE A 383 -1.36 17.34 23.85
CA PHE A 383 -2.61 16.81 23.29
C PHE A 383 -3.64 17.90 23.04
N GLU A 384 -3.83 18.84 23.98
CA GLU A 384 -4.71 19.98 23.82
C GLU A 384 -4.29 20.88 22.65
N ARG A 385 -3.00 21.22 22.56
CA ARG A 385 -2.47 22.05 21.46
C ARG A 385 -2.63 21.39 20.10
N ILE A 386 -2.39 20.08 20.00
CA ILE A 386 -2.60 19.33 18.74
C ILE A 386 -4.09 19.33 18.39
N SER A 387 -4.99 19.16 19.37
CA SER A 387 -6.44 19.20 19.17
C SER A 387 -6.92 20.55 18.63
N GLU A 388 -6.43 21.65 19.18
CA GLU A 388 -6.73 23.00 18.67
C GLU A 388 -6.31 23.13 17.20
N ARG A 389 -5.11 22.64 16.86
CA ARG A 389 -4.61 22.66 15.48
C ARG A 389 -5.44 21.79 14.53
N CYS A 390 -5.79 20.57 14.95
CA CYS A 390 -6.69 19.71 14.16
C CYS A 390 -8.04 20.38 13.93
N THR A 391 -8.62 20.99 14.96
CA THR A 391 -9.89 21.73 14.85
C THR A 391 -9.81 22.86 13.82
N GLU A 392 -8.70 23.59 13.76
CA GLU A 392 -8.47 24.61 12.75
C GLU A 392 -8.40 24.02 11.33
N LEU A 393 -7.68 22.92 11.18
CA LEU A 393 -7.53 22.24 9.90
C LEU A 393 -8.87 21.71 9.37
N PHE A 394 -9.72 21.20 10.25
CA PHE A 394 -11.04 20.71 9.87
C PHE A 394 -12.03 21.83 9.47
N LYS A 395 -11.89 23.05 9.99
CA LYS A 395 -12.74 24.20 9.61
C LYS A 395 -12.65 24.56 8.13
N GLY A 396 -11.54 24.27 7.49
CA GLY A 396 -11.29 24.55 6.06
C GLY A 396 -11.70 23.44 5.11
N VAL A 397 -12.16 22.28 5.63
CA VAL A 397 -12.45 21.10 4.81
C VAL A 397 -13.95 20.98 4.54
N SER A 398 -14.32 21.12 3.27
CA SER A 398 -15.65 20.74 2.79
C SER A 398 -15.65 19.28 2.39
N MET A 399 -16.45 18.47 3.07
CA MET A 399 -16.67 17.08 2.67
C MET A 399 -17.89 16.99 1.77
N GLU A 400 -17.65 17.10 0.46
CA GLU A 400 -18.71 16.83 -0.52
C GLU A 400 -18.85 15.31 -0.71
N ILE A 401 -20.00 14.78 -0.32
CA ILE A 401 -20.38 13.41 -0.66
C ILE A 401 -20.81 13.38 -2.12
N PRO A 402 -20.12 12.64 -3.01
CA PRO A 402 -20.49 12.59 -4.40
C PRO A 402 -21.89 11.97 -4.56
N THR A 403 -22.78 12.67 -5.23
CA THR A 403 -24.09 12.15 -5.59
C THR A 403 -24.03 11.46 -6.96
N ILE A 404 -24.41 10.19 -7.02
CA ILE A 404 -24.36 9.40 -8.24
C ILE A 404 -25.78 9.01 -8.67
N ASN A 405 -26.01 9.11 -9.97
CA ASN A 405 -27.29 8.72 -10.55
C ASN A 405 -27.47 7.18 -10.49
N VAL A 406 -28.67 6.73 -10.16
CA VAL A 406 -29.04 5.30 -10.09
C VAL A 406 -28.74 4.55 -11.39
N SER A 407 -28.84 5.19 -12.55
CA SER A 407 -28.47 4.58 -13.83
C SER A 407 -27.00 4.14 -13.90
N HIS A 408 -26.10 4.84 -13.25
CA HIS A 408 -24.68 4.46 -13.15
C HIS A 408 -24.49 3.23 -12.26
N LEU A 409 -25.23 3.16 -11.15
CA LEU A 409 -25.25 1.96 -10.30
C LEU A 409 -25.79 0.75 -11.06
N GLY A 410 -26.89 0.90 -11.79
CA GLY A 410 -27.46 -0.16 -12.63
C GLY A 410 -26.51 -0.65 -13.71
N MET A 411 -25.71 0.21 -14.29
CA MET A 411 -24.68 -0.16 -15.27
C MET A 411 -23.53 -0.92 -14.62
N TRP A 412 -23.05 -0.47 -13.47
CA TRP A 412 -22.02 -1.14 -12.69
C TRP A 412 -22.50 -2.51 -12.17
N MET A 413 -23.73 -2.59 -11.67
CA MET A 413 -24.33 -3.86 -11.22
C MET A 413 -24.46 -4.91 -12.33
N ARG A 414 -24.66 -4.50 -13.59
CA ARG A 414 -24.74 -5.44 -14.72
C ARG A 414 -23.39 -6.02 -15.12
N ASP A 415 -22.35 -5.21 -15.16
CA ASP A 415 -20.99 -5.65 -15.42
C ASP A 415 -19.97 -4.62 -14.86
N PRO A 416 -19.47 -4.83 -13.65
CA PRO A 416 -18.52 -3.91 -13.03
C PRO A 416 -17.26 -3.68 -13.88
N ARG A 417 -16.85 -4.69 -14.67
CA ARG A 417 -15.66 -4.59 -15.53
C ARG A 417 -15.91 -3.71 -16.75
N LYS A 418 -17.14 -3.62 -17.20
CA LYS A 418 -17.51 -2.71 -18.30
C LYS A 418 -17.48 -1.25 -17.90
N GLY A 419 -17.61 -0.94 -16.63
CA GLY A 419 -17.39 0.40 -16.10
C GLY A 419 -16.02 0.98 -16.47
N PHE A 420 -15.01 0.12 -16.66
CA PHE A 420 -13.71 0.50 -17.19
C PHE A 420 -13.68 0.88 -18.66
N ARG A 421 -14.53 0.25 -19.45
CA ARG A 421 -14.57 0.43 -20.90
C ARG A 421 -15.44 1.60 -21.31
N THR A 422 -16.24 2.09 -20.39
CA THR A 422 -17.06 3.28 -20.65
C THR A 422 -16.25 4.51 -20.30
N SER A 423 -16.38 5.56 -21.08
CA SER A 423 -15.86 6.89 -20.74
C SER A 423 -16.59 7.53 -19.54
N ASN A 424 -17.38 6.76 -18.81
CA ASN A 424 -18.15 7.23 -17.68
C ASN A 424 -17.31 7.21 -16.41
N LYS A 425 -16.78 8.37 -16.05
CA LYS A 425 -15.94 8.60 -14.87
C LYS A 425 -16.61 8.11 -13.56
N ASN A 426 -17.93 8.25 -13.43
CA ASN A 426 -18.62 7.87 -12.21
C ASN A 426 -18.64 6.34 -12.01
N CYS A 427 -18.87 5.55 -13.06
CA CYS A 427 -18.80 4.09 -12.95
C CYS A 427 -17.38 3.62 -12.61
N TYR A 428 -16.40 4.28 -13.17
CA TYR A 428 -15.00 4.04 -12.85
C TYR A 428 -14.71 4.30 -11.37
N LEU A 429 -15.10 5.46 -10.86
CA LEU A 429 -14.89 5.83 -9.46
C LEU A 429 -15.57 4.85 -8.49
N LEU A 430 -16.80 4.44 -8.78
CA LEU A 430 -17.51 3.43 -7.96
C LEU A 430 -16.73 2.13 -7.81
N ASN A 431 -16.07 1.69 -8.88
CA ASN A 431 -15.31 0.44 -8.86
C ASN A 431 -13.93 0.57 -8.18
N HIS A 432 -13.30 1.76 -8.22
CA HIS A 432 -11.92 1.95 -7.78
C HIS A 432 -11.77 2.65 -6.44
N HIS A 433 -12.67 3.54 -6.08
CA HIS A 433 -12.48 4.44 -4.95
C HIS A 433 -13.37 4.13 -3.75
N ARG A 434 -14.17 3.06 -3.75
CA ARG A 434 -15.13 2.80 -2.68
C ARG A 434 -15.89 4.07 -2.29
N ILE A 435 -16.41 4.77 -3.28
CA ILE A 435 -17.11 6.02 -3.04
C ILE A 435 -18.39 5.74 -2.28
N HIS A 436 -18.56 6.37 -1.15
CA HIS A 436 -19.83 6.46 -0.48
C HIS A 436 -20.74 7.40 -1.25
N ILE A 437 -21.96 6.98 -1.52
CA ILE A 437 -22.94 7.76 -2.25
C ILE A 437 -24.22 7.91 -1.42
N LYS A 438 -24.75 9.11 -1.39
CA LYS A 438 -26.04 9.38 -0.77
C LYS A 438 -27.16 9.04 -1.77
N TYR A 439 -28.13 8.24 -1.33
CA TYR A 439 -29.33 7.94 -2.08
C TYR A 439 -30.52 8.74 -1.53
N THR A 440 -31.35 9.26 -2.41
CA THR A 440 -32.50 10.12 -2.06
C THR A 440 -33.84 9.61 -2.63
N GLY A 441 -33.90 8.35 -3.05
CA GLY A 441 -35.11 7.74 -3.60
C GLY A 441 -35.94 6.95 -2.57
N ASP A 442 -37.06 6.37 -3.02
CA ASP A 442 -37.88 5.50 -2.21
C ASP A 442 -37.23 4.14 -2.03
N THR A 443 -37.36 3.56 -0.84
CA THR A 443 -36.79 2.26 -0.48
C THR A 443 -37.82 1.37 0.19
N THR A 444 -37.76 0.08 -0.13
CA THR A 444 -38.50 -0.97 0.60
C THR A 444 -37.49 -1.87 1.33
N ASN A 445 -37.88 -2.36 2.50
CA ASN A 445 -36.97 -3.09 3.38
C ASN A 445 -37.51 -4.50 3.67
N THR A 446 -36.61 -5.49 3.59
CA THR A 446 -36.86 -6.86 4.08
C THR A 446 -35.63 -7.38 4.83
N THR A 447 -35.85 -8.01 5.99
CA THR A 447 -34.75 -8.57 6.78
C THR A 447 -34.46 -10.01 6.39
N LYS A 448 -33.18 -10.34 6.17
CA LYS A 448 -32.67 -11.69 5.87
C LYS A 448 -31.58 -12.10 6.88
N LYS A 449 -31.17 -13.36 6.82
CA LYS A 449 -30.05 -13.90 7.60
C LYS A 449 -28.94 -14.39 6.70
N ARG A 450 -27.69 -14.15 7.10
CA ARG A 450 -26.49 -14.75 6.51
C ARG A 450 -25.71 -15.44 7.65
N GLY A 451 -25.76 -16.78 7.70
CA GLY A 451 -25.22 -17.50 8.84
C GLY A 451 -25.93 -17.11 10.15
N ASN A 452 -25.20 -16.63 11.13
CA ASN A 452 -25.73 -16.14 12.40
C ASN A 452 -26.09 -14.64 12.39
N GLU A 453 -25.67 -13.90 11.35
CA GLU A 453 -25.89 -12.46 11.26
C GLU A 453 -27.23 -12.15 10.57
N LYS A 454 -27.96 -11.21 11.12
CA LYS A 454 -29.13 -10.61 10.46
C LYS A 454 -28.65 -9.42 9.63
N TYR A 455 -29.23 -9.23 8.47
CA TYR A 455 -29.03 -8.05 7.65
C TYR A 455 -30.34 -7.65 6.98
N ALA A 456 -30.49 -6.35 6.74
CA ALA A 456 -31.59 -5.82 5.97
C ALA A 456 -31.25 -5.82 4.46
N ILE A 457 -32.25 -6.03 3.63
CA ILE A 457 -32.16 -5.78 2.19
C ILE A 457 -33.13 -4.67 1.86
N TYR A 458 -32.61 -3.63 1.25
CA TYR A 458 -33.39 -2.54 0.69
C TYR A 458 -33.46 -2.72 -0.82
N ASP A 459 -34.64 -2.52 -1.39
CA ASP A 459 -34.82 -2.37 -2.83
C ASP A 459 -34.72 -0.88 -3.16
N VAL A 460 -33.81 -0.54 -4.06
CA VAL A 460 -33.57 0.82 -4.51
C VAL A 460 -33.69 0.83 -6.02
N ASP A 461 -34.87 1.17 -6.50
CA ASP A 461 -35.17 1.17 -7.95
C ASP A 461 -34.84 -0.17 -8.62
N GLY A 462 -35.19 -1.29 -7.99
CA GLY A 462 -34.89 -2.64 -8.49
C GLY A 462 -33.45 -3.11 -8.24
N ILE A 463 -32.66 -2.40 -7.44
CA ILE A 463 -31.30 -2.76 -7.05
C ILE A 463 -31.28 -3.15 -5.58
N GLU A 464 -30.75 -4.35 -5.29
CA GLU A 464 -30.61 -4.83 -3.91
C GLU A 464 -29.46 -4.12 -3.21
N VAL A 465 -29.74 -3.47 -2.07
CA VAL A 465 -28.75 -2.88 -1.16
C VAL A 465 -28.78 -3.64 0.15
N ARG A 466 -27.64 -4.16 0.59
CA ARG A 466 -27.51 -4.90 1.88
C ARG A 466 -27.06 -3.97 2.97
N CYS A 467 -27.65 -4.12 4.15
CA CYS A 467 -27.28 -3.41 5.35
C CYS A 467 -27.03 -4.41 6.48
N PHE A 468 -25.81 -4.53 6.94
CA PHE A 468 -25.43 -5.42 8.05
C PHE A 468 -25.60 -4.75 9.41
N ASP A 469 -25.61 -3.44 9.45
CA ASP A 469 -25.98 -2.68 10.64
C ASP A 469 -27.48 -2.34 10.56
N LEU A 470 -28.28 -2.99 11.41
CA LEU A 470 -29.74 -2.83 11.40
C LEU A 470 -30.22 -1.50 11.99
N GLU A 471 -29.34 -0.73 12.62
CA GLU A 471 -29.64 0.61 13.13
C GLU A 471 -29.49 1.68 12.05
N LEU A 472 -28.79 1.36 10.94
CA LEU A 472 -28.65 2.26 9.81
C LEU A 472 -29.92 2.30 8.93
N ASN A 473 -30.16 3.45 8.38
CA ASN A 473 -31.17 3.68 7.35
C ASN A 473 -30.60 4.56 6.20
N PHE A 474 -31.39 4.79 5.14
CA PHE A 474 -30.94 5.59 4.00
C PHE A 474 -30.86 7.08 4.27
N GLU A 475 -31.37 7.57 5.39
CA GLU A 475 -31.27 8.98 5.78
C GLU A 475 -29.90 9.27 6.38
N THR A 476 -29.33 8.29 7.11
CA THR A 476 -28.07 8.41 7.84
C THR A 476 -26.93 7.62 7.24
N GLY A 477 -27.22 6.59 6.43
CA GLY A 477 -26.22 5.72 5.82
C GLY A 477 -25.79 6.17 4.41
N LEU A 478 -24.65 5.68 3.99
CA LEU A 478 -24.11 5.86 2.64
C LEU A 478 -24.06 4.54 1.91
N ILE A 479 -24.31 4.56 0.61
CA ILE A 479 -24.22 3.37 -0.23
C ILE A 479 -22.75 3.16 -0.63
N LEU A 480 -22.23 1.97 -0.32
CA LEU A 480 -20.90 1.52 -0.71
C LEU A 480 -21.01 0.46 -1.80
N PRO A 481 -20.64 0.77 -3.05
CA PRO A 481 -20.55 -0.23 -4.11
C PRO A 481 -19.38 -1.17 -3.87
N MET A 482 -19.64 -2.47 -3.94
CA MET A 482 -18.65 -3.51 -3.67
C MET A 482 -18.75 -4.66 -4.69
N LEU A 483 -17.68 -5.43 -4.82
CA LEU A 483 -17.69 -6.72 -5.48
C LEU A 483 -17.58 -7.82 -4.42
N GLU A 484 -18.57 -8.68 -4.31
CA GLU A 484 -18.51 -9.87 -3.45
C GLU A 484 -18.37 -11.10 -4.33
N LYS A 485 -17.21 -11.78 -4.24
CA LYS A 485 -16.90 -12.95 -5.08
C LYS A 485 -17.09 -12.69 -6.58
N GLY A 486 -16.66 -11.51 -7.05
CA GLY A 486 -16.82 -11.09 -8.43
C GLY A 486 -18.25 -10.68 -8.85
N ARG A 487 -19.17 -10.61 -7.90
CA ARG A 487 -20.54 -10.13 -8.13
C ARG A 487 -20.72 -8.74 -7.55
N PRO A 488 -21.30 -7.80 -8.29
CA PRO A 488 -21.58 -6.49 -7.76
C PRO A 488 -22.64 -6.58 -6.65
N VAL A 489 -22.37 -5.90 -5.55
CA VAL A 489 -23.30 -5.72 -4.43
C VAL A 489 -23.24 -4.28 -3.97
N LEU A 490 -24.35 -3.77 -3.47
CA LEU A 490 -24.39 -2.50 -2.77
C LEU A 490 -24.57 -2.77 -1.28
N GLN A 491 -23.82 -2.05 -0.46
CA GLN A 491 -23.91 -2.14 0.97
C GLN A 491 -24.19 -0.76 1.55
N LEU A 492 -25.10 -0.69 2.50
CA LEU A 492 -25.27 0.49 3.32
C LEU A 492 -24.19 0.47 4.41
N ALA A 493 -23.37 1.51 4.43
CA ALA A 493 -22.27 1.68 5.38
C ALA A 493 -22.67 2.67 6.49
N THR A 494 -21.89 2.72 7.55
CA THR A 494 -22.06 3.69 8.64
C THR A 494 -22.12 5.11 8.10
N SER A 495 -22.99 5.93 8.68
CA SER A 495 -23.08 7.36 8.35
C SER A 495 -21.76 8.06 8.67
N MET A 496 -21.52 9.16 7.98
CA MET A 496 -20.40 10.07 8.26
C MET A 496 -20.77 11.11 9.32
N GLU A 497 -21.70 10.81 10.23
CA GLU A 497 -22.00 11.66 11.39
C GLU A 497 -20.93 11.64 12.44
#